data_f20c6f420aa737bbdc33887c14045f86
#
_entry.id   f20c6f420aa737bbdc33887c14045f86
#
_cell.length_a   1.000
_cell.length_b   1.000
_cell.length_c   1.000
_cell.angle_alpha   90.00
_cell.angle_beta   90.00
_cell.angle_gamma   90.00
#
_symmetry.space_group_name_H-M   'P 1'
#
loop_
_entity.id
_entity.type
_entity.pdbx_description
1 polymer ?
#
loop_
_entity_poly.entity_id
_entity_poly.type
_entity_poly.pdbx_seq_one_letter_code
_entity_poly.pdbx_strand_id
1 'polypeptide(L)'
;MQRRALGLFFIALALALFGESVWILAKAQLAQLLLARAWERRIDGAAEPKPWPWADTWPVALLRAPRLGKDYVVLAGASGRNMAFGPTHVGSTDVLGGASNAVVSGHRDTHFAFLEFLTPGDELVVDTPDSKRHRYRVETTHVVDENDLWVLDPTDDKMLTLVTCFPFHAVLPGGPERFVVRAIAADD
;
A
#
# COMPACT_ATOMS: atom_id res chain seq x y z
N MET A 1 51.10 -4.71 -13.92
CA MET A 1 49.92 -5.52 -14.38
C MET A 1 48.86 -5.66 -13.27
N GLN A 2 49.19 -5.98 -12.04
CA GLN A 2 48.24 -6.15 -10.91
C GLN A 2 47.32 -4.92 -10.65
N ARG A 3 47.86 -3.70 -10.65
CA ARG A 3 47.06 -2.48 -10.40
C ARG A 3 45.98 -2.24 -11.48
N ARG A 4 46.27 -2.57 -12.75
CA ARG A 4 45.28 -2.45 -13.85
C ARG A 4 44.20 -3.52 -13.73
N ALA A 5 44.56 -4.74 -13.38
CA ALA A 5 43.61 -5.83 -13.15
C ALA A 5 42.67 -5.52 -11.98
N LEU A 6 43.18 -4.98 -10.89
CA LEU A 6 42.39 -4.55 -9.73
C LEU A 6 41.42 -3.42 -10.10
N GLY A 7 41.87 -2.44 -10.89
CA GLY A 7 41.01 -1.35 -11.37
C GLY A 7 39.86 -1.86 -12.26
N LEU A 8 40.16 -2.77 -13.19
CA LEU A 8 39.13 -3.38 -14.04
C LEU A 8 38.14 -4.22 -13.25
N PHE A 9 38.59 -4.92 -12.23
CA PHE A 9 37.71 -5.69 -11.32
C PHE A 9 36.71 -4.77 -10.60
N PHE A 10 37.16 -3.66 -10.01
CA PHE A 10 36.28 -2.71 -9.34
C PHE A 10 35.29 -2.02 -10.29
N ILE A 11 35.74 -1.70 -11.50
CA ILE A 11 34.83 -1.15 -12.53
C ILE A 11 33.75 -2.17 -12.90
N ALA A 12 34.12 -3.43 -13.14
CA ALA A 12 33.16 -4.47 -13.47
C ALA A 12 32.17 -4.71 -12.33
N LEU A 13 32.65 -4.73 -11.06
CA LEU A 13 31.81 -4.86 -9.90
C LEU A 13 30.84 -3.68 -9.76
N ALA A 14 31.33 -2.46 -9.93
CA ALA A 14 30.49 -1.26 -9.88
C ALA A 14 29.39 -1.27 -10.97
N LEU A 15 29.75 -1.67 -12.19
CA LEU A 15 28.78 -1.81 -13.29
C LEU A 15 27.74 -2.91 -13.00
N ALA A 16 28.14 -4.03 -12.42
CA ALA A 16 27.21 -5.08 -12.04
C ALA A 16 26.23 -4.61 -10.97
N LEU A 17 26.71 -3.97 -9.88
CA LEU A 17 25.87 -3.43 -8.82
C LEU A 17 24.94 -2.32 -9.31
N PHE A 18 25.42 -1.44 -10.18
CA PHE A 18 24.61 -0.40 -10.80
C PHE A 18 23.53 -1.00 -11.70
N GLY A 19 23.89 -2.00 -12.51
CA GLY A 19 22.95 -2.72 -13.39
C GLY A 19 21.83 -3.40 -12.59
N GLU A 20 22.14 -4.04 -11.47
CA GLU A 20 21.14 -4.63 -10.56
C GLU A 20 20.18 -3.58 -10.01
N SER A 21 20.70 -2.43 -9.56
CA SER A 21 19.87 -1.35 -9.03
C SER A 21 18.90 -0.79 -10.06
N VAL A 22 19.39 -0.54 -11.30
CA VAL A 22 18.55 -0.09 -12.41
C VAL A 22 17.50 -1.14 -12.78
N TRP A 23 17.85 -2.42 -12.76
CA TRP A 23 16.93 -3.52 -13.03
C TRP A 23 15.80 -3.61 -11.99
N ILE A 24 16.11 -3.44 -10.70
CA ILE A 24 15.11 -3.41 -9.63
C ILE A 24 14.13 -2.25 -9.83
N LEU A 25 14.64 -1.05 -10.10
CA LEU A 25 13.81 0.12 -10.37
C LEU A 25 12.92 -0.06 -11.61
N ALA A 26 13.46 -0.60 -12.69
CA ALA A 26 12.70 -0.87 -13.91
C ALA A 26 11.56 -1.87 -13.67
N LYS A 27 11.81 -2.94 -12.91
CA LYS A 27 10.77 -3.91 -12.52
C LYS A 27 9.69 -3.25 -11.63
N ALA A 28 10.07 -2.40 -10.69
CA ALA A 28 9.12 -1.70 -9.85
C ALA A 28 8.21 -0.78 -10.67
N GLN A 29 8.77 -0.01 -11.61
CA GLN A 29 7.98 0.86 -12.51
C GLN A 29 7.06 0.04 -13.42
N LEU A 30 7.55 -1.06 -13.97
CA LEU A 30 6.73 -1.95 -14.79
C LEU A 30 5.56 -2.52 -13.99
N ALA A 31 5.81 -2.94 -12.73
CA ALA A 31 4.75 -3.45 -11.85
C ALA A 31 3.66 -2.39 -11.62
N GLN A 32 4.03 -1.13 -11.33
CA GLN A 32 3.05 -0.05 -11.15
C GLN A 32 2.24 0.21 -12.43
N LEU A 33 2.89 0.19 -13.61
CA LEU A 33 2.18 0.32 -14.89
C LEU A 33 1.18 -0.83 -15.12
N LEU A 34 1.57 -2.06 -14.81
CA LEU A 34 0.69 -3.23 -14.95
C LEU A 34 -0.48 -3.19 -13.96
N LEU A 35 -0.24 -2.70 -12.73
CA LEU A 35 -1.29 -2.48 -11.74
C LEU A 35 -2.28 -1.41 -12.18
N ALA A 36 -1.80 -0.29 -12.72
CA ALA A 36 -2.66 0.76 -13.27
C ALA A 36 -3.54 0.23 -14.41
N ARG A 37 -2.98 -0.53 -15.35
CA ARG A 37 -3.76 -1.19 -16.41
C ARG A 37 -4.76 -2.23 -15.89
N ALA A 38 -4.39 -2.96 -14.84
CA ALA A 38 -5.32 -3.89 -14.20
C ALA A 38 -6.47 -3.15 -13.52
N TRP A 39 -6.20 -1.99 -12.90
CA TRP A 39 -7.22 -1.12 -12.34
C TRP A 39 -8.19 -0.59 -13.41
N GLU A 40 -7.68 -0.09 -14.54
CA GLU A 40 -8.52 0.32 -15.68
C GLU A 40 -9.47 -0.82 -16.12
N ARG A 41 -8.92 -2.03 -16.34
CA ARG A 41 -9.74 -3.21 -16.67
C ARG A 41 -10.77 -3.54 -15.58
N ARG A 42 -10.44 -3.29 -14.32
CA ARG A 42 -11.37 -3.50 -13.20
C ARG A 42 -12.56 -2.55 -13.26
N ILE A 43 -12.31 -1.28 -13.57
CA ILE A 43 -13.37 -0.26 -13.78
C ILE A 43 -14.23 -0.61 -14.98
N ASP A 44 -13.62 -1.14 -16.06
CA ASP A 44 -14.33 -1.58 -17.28
C ASP A 44 -15.15 -2.87 -17.09
N GLY A 45 -15.21 -3.39 -15.86
CA GLY A 45 -16.08 -4.51 -15.48
C GLY A 45 -15.42 -5.88 -15.44
N ALA A 46 -14.10 -5.99 -15.62
CA ALA A 46 -13.41 -7.27 -15.39
C ALA A 46 -13.49 -7.67 -13.92
N ALA A 47 -13.86 -8.91 -13.59
CA ALA A 47 -14.10 -9.35 -12.22
C ALA A 47 -12.86 -9.32 -11.36
N GLU A 48 -11.74 -9.91 -11.81
CA GLU A 48 -10.48 -10.02 -11.07
C GLU A 48 -9.29 -9.90 -12.02
N PRO A 49 -9.08 -8.71 -12.62
CA PRO A 49 -8.04 -8.55 -13.64
C PRO A 49 -6.65 -8.61 -13.02
N LYS A 50 -5.97 -9.73 -13.21
CA LYS A 50 -4.61 -9.93 -12.74
C LYS A 50 -3.66 -8.97 -13.43
N PRO A 51 -2.76 -8.28 -12.69
CA PRO A 51 -1.77 -7.38 -13.28
C PRO A 51 -0.76 -8.13 -14.17
N TRP A 52 -0.42 -9.38 -13.83
CA TRP A 52 0.39 -10.31 -14.63
C TRP A 52 -0.15 -11.75 -14.50
N PRO A 53 0.17 -12.67 -15.44
CA PRO A 53 -0.48 -13.99 -15.50
C PRO A 53 -0.36 -14.85 -14.23
N TRP A 54 0.72 -14.71 -13.48
CA TRP A 54 0.96 -15.47 -12.23
C TRP A 54 0.68 -14.68 -10.95
N ALA A 55 0.02 -13.53 -11.06
CA ALA A 55 -0.40 -12.78 -9.88
C ALA A 55 -1.48 -13.55 -9.11
N ASP A 56 -1.38 -13.52 -7.79
CA ASP A 56 -2.36 -14.04 -6.85
C ASP A 56 -3.22 -12.93 -6.23
N THR A 57 -3.22 -11.77 -6.87
CA THR A 57 -3.92 -10.56 -6.44
C THR A 57 -4.48 -9.78 -7.64
N TRP A 58 -5.41 -8.89 -7.36
CA TRP A 58 -6.02 -7.96 -8.32
C TRP A 58 -6.36 -6.63 -7.64
N PRO A 59 -6.53 -5.53 -8.38
CA PRO A 59 -6.99 -4.26 -7.84
C PRO A 59 -8.41 -4.33 -7.27
N VAL A 60 -8.62 -3.78 -6.07
CA VAL A 60 -9.93 -3.70 -5.42
C VAL A 60 -10.40 -2.26 -5.22
N ALA A 61 -9.49 -1.29 -5.16
CA ALA A 61 -9.80 0.13 -5.03
C ALA A 61 -8.59 1.00 -5.41
N LEU A 62 -8.82 2.31 -5.52
CA LEU A 62 -7.78 3.32 -5.57
C LEU A 62 -7.89 4.19 -4.30
N LEU A 63 -6.88 4.15 -3.45
CA LEU A 63 -6.76 4.97 -2.24
C LEU A 63 -5.99 6.25 -2.55
N ARG A 64 -6.54 7.39 -2.16
CA ARG A 64 -5.92 8.70 -2.33
C ARG A 64 -5.81 9.45 -1.00
N ALA A 65 -4.72 10.18 -0.84
CA ALA A 65 -4.54 11.17 0.21
C ALA A 65 -4.22 12.53 -0.45
N PRO A 66 -5.27 13.32 -0.80
CA PRO A 66 -5.12 14.50 -1.67
C PRO A 66 -4.14 15.53 -1.13
N ARG A 67 -4.18 15.83 0.18
CA ARG A 67 -3.27 16.81 0.80
C ARG A 67 -1.80 16.43 0.65
N LEU A 68 -1.50 15.13 0.61
CA LEU A 68 -0.14 14.61 0.50
C LEU A 68 0.24 14.22 -0.95
N GLY A 69 -0.69 14.36 -1.91
CA GLY A 69 -0.48 13.99 -3.30
C GLY A 69 -0.12 12.51 -3.49
N LYS A 70 -0.77 11.61 -2.71
CA LYS A 70 -0.53 10.17 -2.74
C LYS A 70 -1.73 9.43 -3.27
N ASP A 71 -1.48 8.59 -4.29
CA ASP A 71 -2.46 7.72 -4.94
C ASP A 71 -1.88 6.31 -5.02
N TYR A 72 -2.63 5.32 -4.55
CA TYR A 72 -2.20 3.91 -4.56
C TYR A 72 -3.33 2.98 -4.96
N VAL A 73 -3.03 2.08 -5.88
CA VAL A 73 -3.93 0.95 -6.16
C VAL A 73 -3.89 0.00 -4.97
N VAL A 74 -5.05 -0.24 -4.36
CA VAL A 74 -5.22 -1.22 -3.28
C VAL A 74 -5.49 -2.58 -3.88
N LEU A 75 -4.77 -3.59 -3.38
CA LEU A 75 -4.78 -4.96 -3.88
C LEU A 75 -5.60 -5.88 -2.99
N ALA A 76 -6.15 -6.94 -3.56
CA ALA A 76 -6.81 -8.00 -2.82
C ALA A 76 -5.80 -8.84 -2.02
N GLY A 77 -6.14 -9.19 -0.77
CA GLY A 77 -5.41 -10.13 0.07
C GLY A 77 -4.13 -9.55 0.69
N ALA A 78 -4.07 -9.56 2.01
CA ALA A 78 -2.99 -8.96 2.81
C ALA A 78 -1.77 -9.89 2.99
N SER A 79 -1.29 -10.53 1.91
CA SER A 79 -0.03 -11.30 1.97
C SER A 79 1.18 -10.36 1.87
N GLY A 80 2.28 -10.74 2.55
CA GLY A 80 3.54 -9.97 2.48
C GLY A 80 4.08 -9.84 1.06
N ARG A 81 3.78 -10.81 0.19
CA ARG A 81 4.14 -10.79 -1.24
C ARG A 81 3.38 -9.69 -1.98
N ASN A 82 2.08 -9.56 -1.74
CA ASN A 82 1.23 -8.59 -2.41
C ASN A 82 1.53 -7.17 -1.93
N MET A 83 1.81 -7.00 -0.63
CA MET A 83 2.21 -5.71 -0.04
C MET A 83 3.49 -5.12 -0.64
N ALA A 84 4.36 -5.93 -1.25
CA ALA A 84 5.53 -5.42 -1.96
C ALA A 84 5.18 -4.57 -3.19
N PHE A 85 3.97 -4.74 -3.74
CA PHE A 85 3.52 -4.04 -4.94
C PHE A 85 2.53 -2.90 -4.66
N GLY A 86 1.84 -2.92 -3.54
CA GLY A 86 0.87 -1.90 -3.15
C GLY A 86 0.25 -2.17 -1.78
N PRO A 87 -0.52 -1.22 -1.24
CA PRO A 87 -1.35 -1.48 -0.08
C PRO A 87 -2.35 -2.61 -0.38
N THR A 88 -2.71 -3.38 0.63
CA THR A 88 -3.58 -4.55 0.46
C THR A 88 -4.77 -4.49 1.40
N HIS A 89 -5.93 -4.85 0.88
CA HIS A 89 -7.15 -5.00 1.67
C HIS A 89 -7.12 -6.28 2.49
N VAL A 90 -7.44 -6.18 3.78
CA VAL A 90 -7.55 -7.33 4.70
C VAL A 90 -8.92 -7.98 4.50
N GLY A 91 -8.94 -9.09 3.79
CA GLY A 91 -10.18 -9.74 3.31
C GLY A 91 -11.12 -10.27 4.40
N SER A 92 -10.72 -10.29 5.68
CA SER A 92 -11.58 -10.61 6.83
C SER A 92 -12.37 -9.41 7.36
N THR A 93 -12.14 -8.21 6.81
CA THR A 93 -12.85 -6.97 7.16
C THR A 93 -13.85 -6.60 6.06
N ASP A 94 -14.65 -5.55 6.29
CA ASP A 94 -15.66 -5.15 5.30
C ASP A 94 -15.00 -4.72 3.97
N VAL A 95 -15.77 -4.75 2.89
CA VAL A 95 -15.31 -4.29 1.57
C VAL A 95 -15.04 -2.79 1.59
N LEU A 96 -14.09 -2.33 0.79
CA LEU A 96 -13.80 -0.90 0.65
C LEU A 96 -15.05 -0.16 0.13
N GLY A 97 -15.47 0.85 0.88
CA GLY A 97 -16.73 1.56 0.62
C GLY A 97 -17.97 0.88 1.20
N GLY A 98 -17.83 -0.22 1.94
CA GLY A 98 -18.91 -0.90 2.66
C GLY A 98 -19.48 -0.10 3.83
N ALA A 99 -20.31 -0.74 4.65
CA ALA A 99 -21.03 -0.08 5.75
C ALA A 99 -20.29 -0.11 7.08
N SER A 100 -19.23 -0.91 7.20
CA SER A 100 -18.48 -1.12 8.42
C SER A 100 -16.99 -0.82 8.23
N ASN A 101 -16.11 -1.37 9.07
CA ASN A 101 -14.67 -1.14 9.05
C ASN A 101 -13.98 -1.91 7.92
N ALA A 102 -13.45 -1.20 6.94
CA ALA A 102 -12.57 -1.76 5.90
C ALA A 102 -11.10 -1.47 6.24
N VAL A 103 -10.27 -2.51 6.32
CA VAL A 103 -8.88 -2.38 6.72
C VAL A 103 -7.94 -2.57 5.54
N VAL A 104 -7.00 -1.64 5.40
CA VAL A 104 -5.92 -1.68 4.40
C VAL A 104 -4.58 -1.70 5.12
N SER A 105 -3.73 -2.65 4.76
CA SER A 105 -2.36 -2.79 5.28
C SER A 105 -1.33 -2.44 4.21
N GLY A 106 -0.20 -1.89 4.61
CA GLY A 106 0.89 -1.55 3.69
C GLY A 106 2.24 -1.41 4.39
N HIS A 107 3.31 -1.52 3.61
CA HIS A 107 4.66 -1.36 4.14
C HIS A 107 4.95 0.09 4.54
N ARG A 108 5.48 0.26 5.74
CA ARG A 108 5.91 1.52 6.35
C ARG A 108 6.92 2.30 5.50
N ASP A 109 7.87 1.60 4.89
CA ASP A 109 9.01 2.22 4.23
C ASP A 109 8.73 2.60 2.76
N THR A 110 7.54 2.25 2.25
CA THR A 110 7.15 2.47 0.86
C THR A 110 5.76 3.10 0.74
N HIS A 111 4.74 2.29 0.49
CA HIS A 111 3.39 2.75 0.15
C HIS A 111 2.71 3.49 1.31
N PHE A 112 2.97 3.08 2.56
CA PHE A 112 2.36 3.70 3.74
C PHE A 112 3.32 4.59 4.56
N ALA A 113 4.47 4.98 3.99
CA ALA A 113 5.33 6.00 4.60
C ALA A 113 4.59 7.33 4.83
N PHE A 114 3.60 7.65 4.01
CA PHE A 114 2.83 8.90 4.13
C PHE A 114 1.92 8.93 5.36
N LEU A 115 1.61 7.79 5.99
CA LEU A 115 0.74 7.75 7.17
C LEU A 115 1.33 8.56 8.34
N GLU A 116 2.66 8.67 8.41
CA GLU A 116 3.35 9.51 9.40
C GLU A 116 2.90 10.97 9.37
N PHE A 117 2.46 11.45 8.20
CA PHE A 117 2.09 12.84 7.97
C PHE A 117 0.57 13.07 8.01
N LEU A 118 -0.23 12.02 8.25
CA LEU A 118 -1.67 12.17 8.40
C LEU A 118 -2.01 12.70 9.79
N THR A 119 -2.96 13.62 9.81
CA THR A 119 -3.47 14.24 11.03
C THR A 119 -5.00 14.20 11.07
N PRO A 120 -5.62 14.23 12.26
CA PRO A 120 -7.07 14.36 12.36
C PRO A 120 -7.60 15.52 11.51
N GLY A 121 -8.66 15.24 10.74
CA GLY A 121 -9.25 16.19 9.79
C GLY A 121 -8.81 16.01 8.34
N ASP A 122 -7.71 15.27 8.08
CA ASP A 122 -7.28 14.98 6.71
C ASP A 122 -8.33 14.16 5.95
N GLU A 123 -8.45 14.44 4.66
CA GLU A 123 -9.32 13.69 3.77
C GLU A 123 -8.56 12.49 3.17
N LEU A 124 -9.20 11.33 3.18
CA LEU A 124 -8.85 10.16 2.41
C LEU A 124 -9.98 9.83 1.44
N VAL A 125 -9.64 9.42 0.24
CA VAL A 125 -10.63 9.09 -0.80
C VAL A 125 -10.38 7.67 -1.29
N VAL A 126 -11.44 6.88 -1.39
CA VAL A 126 -11.41 5.53 -1.95
C VAL A 126 -12.34 5.49 -3.15
N ASP A 127 -11.76 5.31 -4.34
CA ASP A 127 -12.52 5.03 -5.56
C ASP A 127 -12.67 3.51 -5.69
N THR A 128 -13.92 3.04 -5.85
CA THR A 128 -14.26 1.61 -6.00
C THR A 128 -14.58 1.26 -7.44
N PRO A 129 -14.53 -0.03 -7.85
CA PRO A 129 -14.74 -0.45 -9.24
C PRO A 129 -16.11 -0.13 -9.82
N ASP A 130 -17.13 0.05 -8.98
CA ASP A 130 -18.48 0.47 -9.36
C ASP A 130 -18.57 1.99 -9.63
N SER A 131 -17.42 2.64 -9.82
CA SER A 131 -17.28 4.08 -10.10
C SER A 131 -17.79 4.98 -8.98
N LYS A 132 -17.94 4.46 -7.77
CA LYS A 132 -18.27 5.27 -6.61
C LYS A 132 -17.00 5.82 -5.95
N ARG A 133 -17.17 7.01 -5.39
CA ARG A 133 -16.14 7.69 -4.62
C ARG A 133 -16.60 7.80 -3.18
N HIS A 134 -15.81 7.24 -2.27
CA HIS A 134 -16.07 7.27 -0.84
C HIS A 134 -15.06 8.20 -0.19
N ARG A 135 -15.55 9.23 0.51
CA ARG A 135 -14.72 10.17 1.25
C ARG A 135 -14.71 9.79 2.70
N TYR A 136 -13.53 9.85 3.29
CA TYR A 136 -13.30 9.60 4.70
C TYR A 136 -12.51 10.75 5.29
N ARG A 137 -12.78 11.06 6.55
CA ARG A 137 -12.01 12.04 7.33
C ARG A 137 -11.24 11.30 8.41
N VAL A 138 -9.94 11.52 8.48
CA VAL A 138 -9.10 11.00 9.56
C VAL A 138 -9.63 11.51 10.89
N GLU A 139 -9.95 10.63 11.79
CA GLU A 139 -10.46 10.91 13.12
C GLU A 139 -9.36 10.77 14.17
N THR A 140 -8.69 9.60 14.18
CA THR A 140 -7.66 9.29 15.17
C THR A 140 -6.49 8.54 14.56
N THR A 141 -5.35 8.64 15.25
CA THR A 141 -4.17 7.81 15.00
C THR A 141 -3.74 7.12 16.30
N HIS A 142 -3.29 5.87 16.20
CA HIS A 142 -2.87 5.08 17.35
C HIS A 142 -1.57 4.34 17.06
N VAL A 143 -0.79 4.08 18.11
CA VAL A 143 0.24 3.04 18.09
C VAL A 143 -0.27 1.91 18.96
N VAL A 144 -0.31 0.70 18.38
CA VAL A 144 -0.87 -0.50 19.01
C VAL A 144 0.11 -1.65 18.90
N ASP A 145 -0.02 -2.68 19.75
CA ASP A 145 0.72 -3.93 19.59
C ASP A 145 0.18 -4.74 18.40
N GLU A 146 1.02 -5.54 17.77
CA GLU A 146 0.62 -6.39 16.62
C GLU A 146 -0.44 -7.42 16.96
N ASN A 147 -0.62 -7.73 18.23
CA ASN A 147 -1.65 -8.65 18.75
C ASN A 147 -2.97 -7.94 19.11
N ASP A 148 -3.01 -6.61 18.99
CA ASP A 148 -4.21 -5.80 19.21
C ASP A 148 -5.15 -5.90 18.02
N LEU A 149 -5.90 -6.99 17.93
CA LEU A 149 -6.75 -7.31 16.77
C LEU A 149 -8.04 -6.48 16.69
N TRP A 150 -8.36 -5.66 17.71
CA TRP A 150 -9.54 -4.78 17.68
C TRP A 150 -9.57 -3.83 16.49
N VAL A 151 -8.41 -3.56 15.89
CA VAL A 151 -8.29 -2.74 14.66
C VAL A 151 -9.01 -3.37 13.46
N LEU A 152 -9.26 -4.68 13.52
CA LEU A 152 -9.96 -5.46 12.49
C LEU A 152 -11.45 -5.62 12.79
N ASP A 153 -11.90 -5.26 13.99
CA ASP A 153 -13.27 -5.46 14.41
C ASP A 153 -14.25 -4.66 13.55
N PRO A 154 -15.45 -5.21 13.29
CA PRO A 154 -16.52 -4.46 12.65
C PRO A 154 -16.90 -3.23 13.47
N THR A 155 -17.41 -2.20 12.80
CA THR A 155 -17.93 -0.97 13.43
C THR A 155 -19.35 -0.72 12.94
N ASP A 156 -20.14 -0.01 13.73
CA ASP A 156 -21.48 0.44 13.34
C ASP A 156 -21.40 1.55 12.29
N ASP A 157 -20.31 2.30 12.29
CA ASP A 157 -20.05 3.37 11.35
C ASP A 157 -19.18 2.86 10.18
N LYS A 158 -19.41 3.45 9.01
CA LYS A 158 -18.59 3.24 7.82
C LYS A 158 -17.19 3.81 8.05
N MET A 159 -16.20 2.94 8.14
CA MET A 159 -14.83 3.30 8.54
C MET A 159 -13.79 2.75 7.57
N LEU A 160 -12.72 3.50 7.43
CA LEU A 160 -11.48 3.09 6.76
C LEU A 160 -10.35 3.08 7.79
N THR A 161 -9.74 1.93 7.98
CA THR A 161 -8.57 1.77 8.86
C THR A 161 -7.33 1.46 8.03
N LEU A 162 -6.28 2.28 8.17
CA LEU A 162 -4.99 2.05 7.51
C LEU A 162 -3.97 1.60 8.56
N VAL A 163 -3.24 0.51 8.27
CA VAL A 163 -2.31 -0.12 9.22
C VAL A 163 -0.93 -0.29 8.59
N THR A 164 0.11 0.11 9.32
CA THR A 164 1.50 -0.13 8.94
C THR A 164 2.37 -0.46 10.15
N CYS A 165 3.61 -0.91 9.92
CA CYS A 165 4.58 -1.11 11.00
C CYS A 165 5.01 0.22 11.63
N PHE A 166 5.38 0.18 12.91
CA PHE A 166 5.93 1.32 13.66
C PHE A 166 7.21 0.88 14.40
N PRO A 167 8.16 1.80 14.69
CA PRO A 167 8.23 3.21 14.31
C PRO A 167 8.66 3.42 12.84
N PHE A 168 8.29 4.57 12.23
CA PHE A 168 8.52 4.88 10.81
C PHE A 168 10.00 4.86 10.39
N HIS A 169 10.94 5.21 11.26
CA HIS A 169 12.37 5.30 10.95
C HIS A 169 13.21 4.17 11.56
N ALA A 170 12.59 3.04 11.90
CA ALA A 170 13.33 1.90 12.41
C ALA A 170 14.27 1.32 11.36
N VAL A 171 15.54 1.18 11.71
CA VAL A 171 16.58 0.62 10.83
C VAL A 171 16.37 -0.88 10.61
N LEU A 172 15.87 -1.59 11.62
CA LEU A 172 15.56 -3.00 11.54
C LEU A 172 14.09 -3.20 11.14
N PRO A 173 13.81 -4.08 10.18
CA PRO A 173 12.45 -4.46 9.84
C PRO A 173 11.84 -5.32 10.97
N GLY A 174 10.53 -5.24 11.09
CA GLY A 174 9.79 -6.01 12.09
C GLY A 174 9.92 -5.38 13.49
N GLY A 175 8.85 -5.16 14.11
CA GLY A 175 8.69 -4.72 15.48
C GLY A 175 7.28 -5.07 15.87
N PRO A 176 6.96 -5.16 17.18
CA PRO A 176 5.63 -5.56 17.62
C PRO A 176 4.59 -4.46 17.40
N GLU A 177 5.00 -3.22 17.13
CA GLU A 177 4.09 -2.08 17.08
C GLU A 177 3.58 -1.82 15.66
N ARG A 178 2.32 -1.35 15.61
CA ARG A 178 1.62 -0.94 14.38
C ARG A 178 1.13 0.50 14.54
N PHE A 179 1.32 1.30 13.49
CA PHE A 179 0.68 2.60 13.38
C PHE A 179 -0.65 2.43 12.66
N VAL A 180 -1.71 2.92 13.28
CA VAL A 180 -3.10 2.79 12.83
C VAL A 180 -3.69 4.17 12.63
N VAL A 181 -4.26 4.39 11.46
CA VAL A 181 -5.05 5.59 11.14
C VAL A 181 -6.50 5.14 10.99
N ARG A 182 -7.41 5.74 11.74
CA ARG A 182 -8.86 5.52 11.60
C ARG A 182 -9.52 6.73 10.99
N ALA A 183 -10.29 6.51 9.95
CA ALA A 183 -11.00 7.54 9.24
C ALA A 183 -12.47 7.14 9.06
N ILE A 184 -13.38 8.02 9.48
CA ILE A 184 -14.83 7.83 9.38
C ILE A 184 -15.33 8.41 8.05
N ALA A 185 -16.39 7.82 7.49
CA ALA A 185 -17.01 8.36 6.29
C ALA A 185 -17.40 9.83 6.52
N ALA A 186 -16.99 10.70 5.60
CA ALA A 186 -17.45 12.09 5.59
C ALA A 186 -18.81 12.12 4.90
N ASP A 187 -19.77 12.83 5.52
CA ASP A 187 -21.04 13.14 4.88
C ASP A 187 -20.79 13.97 3.60
N ASP A 188 -21.47 13.62 2.52
CA ASP A 188 -21.43 14.35 1.23
C ASP A 188 -22.03 15.75 1.34
#